data_8732417ee8ca9bab2770848b7bba6a20
#
_entry.id   8732417ee8ca9bab2770848b7bba6a20
#
_cell.length_a   1.000
_cell.length_b   1.000
_cell.length_c   1.000
_cell.angle_alpha   90.00
_cell.angle_beta   90.00
_cell.angle_gamma   90.00
#
_symmetry.space_group_name_H-M   'P 1'
#
loop_
_entity.id
_entity.type
_entity.pdbx_description
1 polymer ?
#
loop_
_entity_poly.entity_id
_entity_poly.type
_entity_poly.pdbx_seq_one_letter_code
_entity_poly.pdbx_strand_id
1 'polypeptide(L)'
;CALPIFTDDEKELLPTYLRFVKGIIDSEDLPLNVSREILQQNRVLDNIRKASVKKLLKSFQTLAKKDKEYIKFYEEFGRPLKEGYYQDRDNRELLEKLVRFKSTKAEGYTTLEDYVSRMPEDQKGIYYITGDNEATLRRSPLIEMYTKKDIEVLIADDEIDEIIIPGAAKFGDHDFKSVNRSNAGDELKKDGDEPDEETLEKEVKPFIKKVKKVLGDKVKDVKVSSRLTDSPSVLVADADDPTFQMQEMMRAMGQAGMPDAKPILEINLDHPILKKMKDMRKSKDFDNATELLYEQALLLEGMKLENPADFVKRLNEVLTKSL
;
A
#
# COMPACT_ATOMS: atom_id res chain seq x y z
N CYS A 1 -8.62 28.53 -46.34
CA CYS A 1 -7.37 28.91 -45.64
C CYS A 1 -6.98 27.78 -44.75
N ALA A 2 -5.91 27.10 -45.09
CA ALA A 2 -5.30 26.15 -44.15
C ALA A 2 -4.53 26.98 -43.11
N LEU A 3 -4.90 26.85 -41.84
CA LEU A 3 -4.09 27.40 -40.75
C LEU A 3 -2.74 26.70 -40.77
N PRO A 4 -1.61 27.40 -40.65
CA PRO A 4 -0.32 26.75 -40.53
C PRO A 4 -0.28 25.92 -39.25
N ILE A 5 -0.26 24.61 -39.39
CA ILE A 5 0.00 23.69 -38.27
C ILE A 5 1.49 23.69 -38.02
N PHE A 6 1.90 24.08 -36.83
CA PHE A 6 3.31 24.19 -36.45
C PHE A 6 3.91 22.83 -36.11
N THR A 7 3.20 22.00 -35.40
CA THR A 7 3.49 20.59 -35.13
C THR A 7 2.18 19.85 -34.86
N ASP A 8 2.11 18.59 -35.24
CA ASP A 8 0.97 17.69 -35.04
C ASP A 8 1.22 16.66 -33.92
N ASP A 9 2.43 16.60 -33.38
CA ASP A 9 2.81 15.67 -32.31
C ASP A 9 3.78 16.32 -31.31
N GLU A 10 3.24 17.21 -30.44
CA GLU A 10 4.03 17.85 -29.39
C GLU A 10 3.85 17.13 -28.04
N LYS A 11 4.74 16.17 -27.79
CA LYS A 11 4.70 15.32 -26.57
C LYS A 11 5.17 16.04 -25.31
N GLU A 12 5.91 17.15 -25.44
CA GLU A 12 6.49 17.88 -24.32
C GLU A 12 5.54 18.95 -23.75
N LEU A 13 4.43 19.24 -24.44
CA LEU A 13 3.50 20.28 -24.04
C LEU A 13 2.68 19.92 -22.80
N LEU A 14 2.39 18.64 -22.61
CA LEU A 14 1.74 18.12 -21.41
C LEU A 14 2.63 17.10 -20.73
N PRO A 15 2.64 17.06 -19.37
CA PRO A 15 3.38 16.03 -18.65
C PRO A 15 2.76 14.64 -18.90
N THR A 16 3.57 13.60 -18.71
CA THR A 16 3.20 12.22 -19.04
C THR A 16 1.93 11.74 -18.33
N TYR A 17 1.66 12.25 -17.13
CA TYR A 17 0.44 11.90 -16.40
C TYR A 17 -0.84 12.49 -17.03
N LEU A 18 -0.74 13.43 -17.99
CA LEU A 18 -1.85 13.94 -18.78
C LEU A 18 -1.89 13.38 -20.21
N ARG A 19 -1.19 12.26 -20.49
CA ARG A 19 -1.09 11.60 -21.80
C ARG A 19 -2.42 11.20 -22.44
N PHE A 20 -3.47 11.12 -21.66
CA PHE A 20 -4.83 10.84 -22.15
C PHE A 20 -5.54 12.07 -22.69
N VAL A 21 -5.03 13.28 -22.43
CA VAL A 21 -5.62 14.51 -22.93
C VAL A 21 -5.18 14.77 -24.37
N LYS A 22 -6.14 15.07 -25.22
CA LYS A 22 -5.91 15.48 -26.60
C LYS A 22 -6.56 16.83 -26.84
N GLY A 23 -5.90 17.70 -27.61
CA GLY A 23 -6.41 19.03 -27.90
C GLY A 23 -5.57 19.78 -28.93
N ILE A 24 -5.95 21.01 -29.18
CA ILE A 24 -5.24 21.92 -30.04
C ILE A 24 -4.95 23.18 -29.22
N ILE A 25 -3.72 23.68 -29.37
CA ILE A 25 -3.30 24.96 -28.80
C ILE A 25 -2.96 25.89 -29.95
N ASP A 26 -3.55 27.04 -29.94
CA ASP A 26 -3.28 28.13 -30.88
C ASP A 26 -2.66 29.31 -30.12
N SER A 27 -1.57 29.88 -30.66
CA SER A 27 -0.85 30.98 -30.03
C SER A 27 -0.23 31.90 -31.10
N GLU A 28 -0.54 33.19 -31.02
CA GLU A 28 0.05 34.22 -31.86
C GLU A 28 1.52 34.55 -31.47
N ASP A 29 1.95 34.17 -30.26
CA ASP A 29 3.26 34.50 -29.72
C ASP A 29 4.36 33.51 -30.14
N LEU A 30 4.02 32.42 -30.85
CA LEU A 30 4.98 31.44 -31.33
C LEU A 30 5.54 31.87 -32.69
N PRO A 31 6.87 32.00 -32.84
CA PRO A 31 7.50 32.41 -34.10
C PRO A 31 7.31 31.33 -35.18
N LEU A 32 6.87 31.74 -36.37
CA LEU A 32 6.49 30.88 -37.50
C LEU A 32 7.64 30.05 -38.14
N ASN A 33 8.89 30.23 -37.68
CA ASN A 33 10.10 29.66 -38.33
C ASN A 33 11.06 29.06 -37.32
N VAL A 34 10.58 28.16 -36.43
CA VAL A 34 11.44 27.61 -35.38
C VAL A 34 11.62 26.11 -35.60
N SER A 35 12.88 25.67 -35.66
CA SER A 35 13.20 24.25 -35.64
C SER A 35 12.81 23.63 -34.29
N ARG A 36 12.50 22.33 -34.27
CA ARG A 36 12.10 21.59 -33.07
C ARG A 36 13.06 21.80 -31.86
N GLU A 37 14.34 21.99 -32.10
CA GLU A 37 15.37 22.26 -31.09
C GLU A 37 15.20 23.64 -30.42
N ILE A 38 14.71 24.65 -31.13
CA ILE A 38 14.50 25.99 -30.58
C ILE A 38 13.19 26.04 -29.78
N LEU A 39 12.20 25.21 -30.10
CA LEU A 39 10.97 25.06 -29.33
C LEU A 39 11.21 24.55 -27.90
N GLN A 40 12.15 23.63 -27.74
CA GLN A 40 12.46 23.01 -26.43
C GLN A 40 13.05 23.99 -25.39
N GLN A 41 13.56 25.16 -25.80
CA GLN A 41 14.13 26.19 -24.93
C GLN A 41 13.29 27.48 -24.87
N ASN A 42 12.06 27.48 -25.35
CA ASN A 42 11.26 28.68 -25.46
C ASN A 42 10.42 28.92 -24.20
N ARG A 43 10.68 30.04 -23.51
CA ARG A 43 9.90 30.49 -22.32
C ARG A 43 8.39 30.61 -22.59
N VAL A 44 8.00 30.91 -23.83
CA VAL A 44 6.59 31.00 -24.23
C VAL A 44 5.94 29.63 -24.14
N LEU A 45 6.59 28.57 -24.62
CA LEU A 45 6.10 27.19 -24.51
C LEU A 45 6.01 26.72 -23.06
N ASP A 46 6.99 27.04 -22.23
CA ASP A 46 6.92 26.72 -20.81
C ASP A 46 5.71 27.38 -20.12
N ASN A 47 5.45 28.65 -20.47
CA ASN A 47 4.28 29.36 -19.94
C ASN A 47 2.97 28.76 -20.44
N ILE A 48 2.88 28.40 -21.72
CA ILE A 48 1.74 27.71 -22.31
C ILE A 48 1.52 26.38 -21.62
N ARG A 49 2.59 25.56 -21.44
CA ARG A 49 2.55 24.29 -20.73
C ARG A 49 1.98 24.45 -19.32
N LYS A 50 2.57 25.32 -18.51
CA LYS A 50 2.14 25.58 -17.13
C LYS A 50 0.69 26.03 -17.05
N ALA A 51 0.29 26.96 -17.94
CA ALA A 51 -1.07 27.47 -17.99
C ALA A 51 -2.08 26.39 -18.42
N SER A 52 -1.72 25.56 -19.41
CA SER A 52 -2.56 24.47 -19.91
C SER A 52 -2.75 23.39 -18.85
N VAL A 53 -1.68 22.94 -18.20
CA VAL A 53 -1.74 21.96 -17.10
C VAL A 53 -2.66 22.47 -15.98
N LYS A 54 -2.43 23.69 -15.51
CA LYS A 54 -3.24 24.28 -14.44
C LYS A 54 -4.72 24.42 -14.84
N LYS A 55 -5.01 24.78 -16.08
CA LYS A 55 -6.38 24.89 -16.62
C LYS A 55 -7.06 23.53 -16.68
N LEU A 56 -6.35 22.48 -17.15
CA LEU A 56 -6.85 21.12 -17.22
C LEU A 56 -7.19 20.58 -15.84
N LEU A 57 -6.25 20.69 -14.89
CA LEU A 57 -6.47 20.22 -13.50
C LEU A 57 -7.66 20.93 -12.84
N LYS A 58 -7.83 22.27 -13.06
CA LYS A 58 -9.02 23.00 -12.59
C LYS A 58 -10.31 22.54 -13.26
N SER A 59 -10.26 22.15 -14.53
CA SER A 59 -11.42 21.59 -15.23
C SER A 59 -11.79 20.23 -14.64
N PHE A 60 -10.81 19.38 -14.32
CA PHE A 60 -11.05 18.10 -13.62
C PHE A 60 -11.60 18.31 -12.22
N GLN A 61 -11.15 19.33 -11.48
CA GLN A 61 -11.75 19.69 -10.18
C GLN A 61 -13.20 20.14 -10.33
N THR A 62 -13.54 20.82 -11.44
CA THR A 62 -14.93 21.17 -11.72
C THR A 62 -15.77 19.92 -12.02
N LEU A 63 -15.22 18.97 -12.76
CA LEU A 63 -15.83 17.67 -13.00
C LEU A 63 -15.99 16.88 -11.69
N ALA A 64 -15.00 16.94 -10.79
CA ALA A 64 -15.01 16.25 -9.50
C ALA A 64 -16.16 16.69 -8.56
N LYS A 65 -16.78 17.84 -8.81
CA LYS A 65 -18.00 18.26 -8.09
C LYS A 65 -19.25 17.46 -8.51
N LYS A 66 -19.15 16.73 -9.63
CA LYS A 66 -20.20 15.83 -10.14
C LYS A 66 -19.77 14.38 -9.91
N ASP A 67 -19.94 13.91 -8.72
CA ASP A 67 -19.36 12.67 -8.22
C ASP A 67 -19.52 11.48 -9.18
N LYS A 68 -20.73 11.18 -9.64
CA LYS A 68 -21.00 10.05 -10.55
C LYS A 68 -20.27 10.14 -11.91
N GLU A 69 -20.11 11.36 -12.44
CA GLU A 69 -19.39 11.56 -13.68
C GLU A 69 -17.88 11.46 -13.45
N TYR A 70 -17.43 11.99 -12.32
CA TYR A 70 -16.02 11.97 -11.95
C TYR A 70 -15.52 10.55 -11.65
N ILE A 71 -16.29 9.72 -10.96
CA ILE A 71 -15.88 8.33 -10.67
C ILE A 71 -15.67 7.56 -11.98
N LYS A 72 -16.56 7.68 -12.96
CA LYS A 72 -16.36 7.06 -14.28
C LYS A 72 -15.07 7.54 -14.98
N PHE A 73 -14.79 8.82 -14.88
CA PHE A 73 -13.53 9.39 -15.39
C PHE A 73 -12.33 8.86 -14.61
N TYR A 74 -12.44 8.76 -13.29
CA TYR A 74 -11.38 8.30 -12.42
C TYR A 74 -11.07 6.81 -12.58
N GLU A 75 -12.05 5.97 -12.84
CA GLU A 75 -11.88 4.54 -13.15
C GLU A 75 -10.99 4.33 -14.39
N GLU A 76 -11.07 5.23 -15.38
CA GLU A 76 -10.26 5.15 -16.59
C GLU A 76 -8.89 5.86 -16.45
N PHE A 77 -8.86 6.99 -15.74
CA PHE A 77 -7.69 7.89 -15.72
C PHE A 77 -7.13 8.16 -14.32
N GLY A 78 -7.56 7.44 -13.31
CA GLY A 78 -7.11 7.63 -11.93
C GLY A 78 -5.63 7.32 -11.75
N ARG A 79 -5.15 6.24 -12.35
CA ARG A 79 -3.73 5.86 -12.29
C ARG A 79 -2.80 6.95 -12.84
N PRO A 80 -3.01 7.51 -14.04
CA PRO A 80 -2.27 8.69 -14.50
C PRO A 80 -2.34 9.90 -13.53
N LEU A 81 -3.49 10.19 -12.94
CA LEU A 81 -3.60 11.28 -11.97
C LEU A 81 -2.80 11.02 -10.70
N LYS A 82 -2.73 9.77 -10.23
CA LYS A 82 -1.87 9.34 -9.12
C LYS A 82 -0.39 9.52 -9.47
N GLU A 83 0.04 9.16 -10.71
CA GLU A 83 1.40 9.44 -11.19
C GLU A 83 1.72 10.94 -11.08
N GLY A 84 0.78 11.80 -11.50
CA GLY A 84 0.92 13.26 -11.39
C GLY A 84 1.05 13.74 -9.95
N TYR A 85 0.26 13.19 -9.03
CA TYR A 85 0.34 13.52 -7.60
C TYR A 85 1.73 13.26 -7.00
N TYR A 86 2.42 12.24 -7.49
CA TYR A 86 3.79 11.91 -7.09
C TYR A 86 4.83 12.80 -7.79
N GLN A 87 4.67 13.04 -9.12
CA GLN A 87 5.71 13.64 -9.97
C GLN A 87 5.65 15.17 -10.02
N ASP A 88 4.44 15.77 -10.02
CA ASP A 88 4.23 17.21 -10.26
C ASP A 88 4.05 17.96 -8.93
N ARG A 89 5.18 18.36 -8.36
CA ARG A 89 5.21 19.12 -7.10
C ARG A 89 4.56 20.49 -7.21
N ASP A 90 4.64 21.13 -8.38
CA ASP A 90 4.09 22.49 -8.59
C ASP A 90 2.57 22.50 -8.57
N ASN A 91 1.93 21.40 -8.98
CA ASN A 91 0.48 21.24 -9.02
C ASN A 91 -0.06 20.24 -7.99
N ARG A 92 0.75 19.88 -7.00
CA ARG A 92 0.42 18.84 -6.01
C ARG A 92 -0.92 19.09 -5.30
N GLU A 93 -1.16 20.34 -4.83
CA GLU A 93 -2.42 20.70 -4.18
C GLU A 93 -3.66 20.54 -5.08
N LEU A 94 -3.50 20.72 -6.40
CA LEU A 94 -4.58 20.50 -7.34
C LEU A 94 -4.84 19.02 -7.58
N LEU A 95 -3.77 18.23 -7.69
CA LEU A 95 -3.80 16.78 -7.93
C LEU A 95 -4.31 16.02 -6.70
N GLU A 96 -3.94 16.46 -5.52
CA GLU A 96 -4.38 15.91 -4.24
C GLU A 96 -5.92 15.90 -4.10
N LYS A 97 -6.59 16.94 -4.61
CA LYS A 97 -8.07 17.03 -4.66
C LYS A 97 -8.70 16.13 -5.72
N LEU A 98 -7.89 15.61 -6.64
CA LEU A 98 -8.35 14.77 -7.75
C LEU A 98 -8.15 13.28 -7.47
N VAL A 99 -7.13 12.89 -6.70
CA VAL A 99 -6.91 11.47 -6.37
C VAL A 99 -8.02 10.93 -5.49
N ARG A 100 -8.34 9.67 -5.69
CA ARG A 100 -9.35 8.93 -4.93
C ARG A 100 -8.76 7.63 -4.44
N PHE A 101 -9.21 7.20 -3.29
CA PHE A 101 -8.85 5.92 -2.69
C PHE A 101 -10.13 5.20 -2.26
N LYS A 102 -10.08 3.89 -2.17
CA LYS A 102 -11.08 3.12 -1.46
C LYS A 102 -10.73 3.10 0.02
N SER A 103 -11.68 2.77 0.89
CA SER A 103 -11.41 2.67 2.32
C SER A 103 -12.30 1.61 2.98
N THR A 104 -11.98 1.27 4.22
CA THR A 104 -12.77 0.31 5.01
C THR A 104 -14.14 0.85 5.40
N LYS A 105 -14.35 2.17 5.43
CA LYS A 105 -15.61 2.81 5.82
C LYS A 105 -16.43 3.37 4.66
N ALA A 106 -15.78 3.75 3.55
CA ALA A 106 -16.49 4.31 2.41
C ALA A 106 -16.99 3.19 1.47
N GLU A 107 -18.22 3.35 0.98
CA GLU A 107 -18.73 2.59 -0.17
C GLU A 107 -18.16 3.22 -1.46
N GLY A 108 -17.24 2.52 -2.14
CA GLY A 108 -16.55 3.02 -3.32
C GLY A 108 -15.36 3.91 -2.99
N TYR A 109 -15.23 5.01 -3.73
CA TYR A 109 -14.10 5.92 -3.61
C TYR A 109 -14.33 7.03 -2.58
N THR A 110 -13.26 7.46 -1.92
CA THR A 110 -13.24 8.59 -0.99
C THR A 110 -12.08 9.53 -1.31
N THR A 111 -12.17 10.78 -0.87
CA THR A 111 -11.06 11.75 -0.90
C THR A 111 -10.23 11.64 0.38
N LEU A 112 -9.02 12.18 0.36
CA LEU A 112 -8.22 12.33 1.58
C LEU A 112 -8.84 13.34 2.56
N GLU A 113 -9.51 14.38 2.05
CA GLU A 113 -10.25 15.37 2.85
C GLU A 113 -11.40 14.69 3.62
N ASP A 114 -12.19 13.83 2.93
CA ASP A 114 -13.28 13.09 3.57
C ASP A 114 -12.78 12.07 4.58
N TYR A 115 -11.67 11.39 4.28
CA TYR A 115 -11.03 10.50 5.26
C TYR A 115 -10.66 11.26 6.53
N VAL A 116 -9.93 12.37 6.42
CA VAL A 116 -9.52 13.20 7.56
C VAL A 116 -10.73 13.74 8.34
N SER A 117 -11.82 14.10 7.64
CA SER A 117 -13.05 14.56 8.31
C SER A 117 -13.71 13.51 9.18
N ARG A 118 -13.45 12.23 8.92
CA ARG A 118 -13.97 11.09 9.69
C ARG A 118 -12.99 10.53 10.73
N MET A 119 -11.76 11.07 10.76
CA MET A 119 -10.75 10.63 11.73
C MET A 119 -11.19 10.97 13.17
N PRO A 120 -11.00 10.06 14.14
CA PRO A 120 -11.05 10.40 15.56
C PRO A 120 -10.03 11.51 15.91
N GLU A 121 -10.37 12.35 16.88
CA GLU A 121 -9.51 13.50 17.28
C GLU A 121 -8.11 13.09 17.76
N ASP A 122 -7.97 11.90 18.32
CA ASP A 122 -6.72 11.32 18.81
C ASP A 122 -5.92 10.57 17.74
N GLN A 123 -6.47 10.37 16.55
CA GLN A 123 -5.78 9.72 15.45
C GLN A 123 -4.76 10.66 14.80
N LYS A 124 -3.48 10.25 14.78
CA LYS A 124 -2.37 11.11 14.30
C LYS A 124 -2.02 10.88 12.82
N GLY A 125 -2.36 9.76 12.26
CA GLY A 125 -1.94 9.40 10.91
C GLY A 125 -3.07 8.83 10.06
N ILE A 126 -2.86 8.84 8.74
CA ILE A 126 -3.72 8.21 7.74
C ILE A 126 -3.22 6.80 7.51
N TYR A 127 -3.98 5.81 7.94
CA TYR A 127 -3.62 4.40 7.76
C TYR A 127 -4.01 3.92 6.37
N TYR A 128 -3.13 3.12 5.76
CA TYR A 128 -3.40 2.50 4.46
C TYR A 128 -2.82 1.09 4.39
N ILE A 129 -3.49 0.23 3.63
CA ILE A 129 -3.04 -1.12 3.29
C ILE A 129 -2.83 -1.19 1.78
N THR A 130 -1.73 -1.80 1.35
CA THR A 130 -1.41 -2.02 -0.06
C THR A 130 -1.47 -3.50 -0.42
N GLY A 131 -1.82 -3.79 -1.67
CA GLY A 131 -1.86 -5.13 -2.25
C GLY A 131 -2.65 -5.17 -3.54
N ASP A 132 -2.79 -6.37 -4.14
CA ASP A 132 -3.26 -6.53 -5.52
C ASP A 132 -4.78 -6.56 -5.68
N ASN A 133 -5.54 -6.72 -4.59
CA ASN A 133 -6.98 -6.96 -4.70
C ASN A 133 -7.77 -6.41 -3.50
N GLU A 134 -8.73 -5.53 -3.78
CA GLU A 134 -9.58 -4.91 -2.77
C GLU A 134 -10.27 -5.93 -1.85
N ALA A 135 -10.86 -6.99 -2.40
CA ALA A 135 -11.60 -7.97 -1.60
C ALA A 135 -10.71 -8.74 -0.62
N THR A 136 -9.46 -8.98 -1.00
CA THR A 136 -8.43 -9.59 -0.14
C THR A 136 -8.00 -8.60 0.93
N LEU A 137 -7.70 -7.35 0.57
CA LEU A 137 -7.27 -6.32 1.50
C LEU A 137 -8.32 -6.03 2.59
N ARG A 138 -9.60 -6.00 2.22
CA ARG A 138 -10.70 -5.81 3.18
C ARG A 138 -10.85 -6.94 4.21
N ARG A 139 -10.25 -8.10 3.96
CA ARG A 139 -10.25 -9.28 4.84
C ARG A 139 -8.89 -9.59 5.43
N SER A 140 -7.91 -8.70 5.20
CA SER A 140 -6.55 -8.92 5.68
C SER A 140 -6.49 -8.90 7.21
N PRO A 141 -5.76 -9.83 7.83
CA PRO A 141 -5.47 -9.77 9.27
C PRO A 141 -4.79 -8.47 9.72
N LEU A 142 -4.10 -7.79 8.82
CA LEU A 142 -3.42 -6.54 9.11
C LEU A 142 -4.35 -5.41 9.58
N ILE A 143 -5.63 -5.48 9.21
CA ILE A 143 -6.61 -4.44 9.57
C ILE A 143 -7.55 -4.82 10.72
N GLU A 144 -7.40 -6.00 11.33
CA GLU A 144 -8.30 -6.47 12.41
C GLU A 144 -8.40 -5.48 13.57
N MET A 145 -7.25 -5.03 14.09
CA MET A 145 -7.21 -4.04 15.19
C MET A 145 -7.87 -2.72 14.79
N TYR A 146 -7.61 -2.25 13.57
CA TYR A 146 -8.16 -0.99 13.09
C TYR A 146 -9.68 -1.07 13.00
N THR A 147 -10.20 -2.16 12.46
CA THR A 147 -11.65 -2.44 12.39
C THR A 147 -12.26 -2.50 13.79
N LYS A 148 -11.62 -3.20 14.73
CA LYS A 148 -12.09 -3.32 16.12
C LYS A 148 -12.10 -1.98 16.87
N LYS A 149 -11.14 -1.10 16.57
CA LYS A 149 -11.04 0.25 17.15
C LYS A 149 -11.83 1.30 16.37
N ASP A 150 -12.60 0.89 15.36
CA ASP A 150 -13.33 1.78 14.45
C ASP A 150 -12.43 2.83 13.75
N ILE A 151 -11.21 2.45 13.41
CA ILE A 151 -10.26 3.29 12.66
C ILE A 151 -10.37 2.96 11.19
N GLU A 152 -10.56 3.99 10.36
CA GLU A 152 -10.60 3.84 8.91
C GLU A 152 -9.21 3.54 8.34
N VAL A 153 -9.15 2.61 7.38
CA VAL A 153 -7.92 2.27 6.63
C VAL A 153 -8.20 2.46 5.14
N LEU A 154 -7.35 3.21 4.44
CA LEU A 154 -7.39 3.32 2.98
C LEU A 154 -7.00 1.98 2.36
N ILE A 155 -7.73 1.58 1.32
CA ILE A 155 -7.47 0.38 0.53
C ILE A 155 -6.77 0.83 -0.76
N ALA A 156 -5.50 0.57 -0.83
CA ALA A 156 -4.62 0.94 -1.93
C ALA A 156 -4.35 -0.31 -2.79
N ASP A 157 -5.28 -0.60 -3.71
CA ASP A 157 -5.29 -1.80 -4.54
C ASP A 157 -4.71 -1.59 -5.96
N ASP A 158 -4.04 -0.47 -6.18
CA ASP A 158 -3.28 -0.19 -7.41
C ASP A 158 -1.78 -0.29 -7.12
N GLU A 159 -1.03 -1.06 -7.93
CA GLU A 159 0.43 -1.24 -7.77
C GLU A 159 1.19 0.08 -7.58
N ILE A 160 0.73 1.17 -8.23
CA ILE A 160 1.40 2.46 -8.15
C ILE A 160 1.28 3.09 -6.75
N ASP A 161 0.30 2.69 -5.94
CA ASP A 161 0.07 3.22 -4.60
C ASP A 161 1.24 2.91 -3.65
N GLU A 162 1.98 1.81 -3.90
CA GLU A 162 3.22 1.47 -3.20
C GLU A 162 4.31 2.53 -3.33
N ILE A 163 4.29 3.32 -4.39
CA ILE A 163 5.26 4.40 -4.62
C ILE A 163 4.66 5.75 -4.22
N ILE A 164 3.40 5.98 -4.58
CA ILE A 164 2.77 7.29 -4.47
C ILE A 164 2.52 7.67 -3.03
N ILE A 165 1.95 6.77 -2.23
CA ILE A 165 1.58 7.08 -0.86
C ILE A 165 2.81 7.35 0.00
N PRO A 166 3.86 6.48 0.02
CA PRO A 166 5.10 6.79 0.72
C PRO A 166 5.80 8.05 0.17
N GLY A 167 5.77 8.25 -1.15
CA GLY A 167 6.37 9.43 -1.80
C GLY A 167 5.64 10.74 -1.49
N ALA A 168 4.34 10.66 -1.21
CA ALA A 168 3.57 11.79 -0.72
C ALA A 168 3.93 12.14 0.73
N ALA A 169 4.33 11.16 1.52
CA ALA A 169 4.70 11.21 2.92
C ALA A 169 3.55 11.64 3.85
N LYS A 170 2.80 12.70 3.53
CA LYS A 170 1.71 13.23 4.36
C LYS A 170 0.64 13.93 3.53
N PHE A 171 -0.54 14.05 4.13
CA PHE A 171 -1.64 14.89 3.69
C PHE A 171 -2.00 15.90 4.79
N GLY A 172 -1.87 17.20 4.52
CA GLY A 172 -1.94 18.23 5.56
C GLY A 172 -0.92 17.97 6.67
N ASP A 173 -1.39 17.86 7.90
CA ASP A 173 -0.56 17.57 9.09
C ASP A 173 -0.48 16.07 9.42
N HIS A 174 -1.13 15.19 8.63
CA HIS A 174 -1.24 13.77 8.92
C HIS A 174 -0.27 12.95 8.06
N ASP A 175 0.61 12.18 8.71
CA ASP A 175 1.52 11.27 8.04
C ASP A 175 0.76 10.02 7.52
N PHE A 176 1.17 9.51 6.36
CA PHE A 176 0.70 8.21 5.87
C PHE A 176 1.41 7.07 6.59
N LYS A 177 0.65 6.08 7.08
CA LYS A 177 1.16 4.93 7.83
C LYS A 177 0.70 3.62 7.20
N SER A 178 1.66 2.88 6.65
CA SER A 178 1.38 1.58 6.04
C SER A 178 1.14 0.51 7.09
N VAL A 179 -0.05 -0.10 7.09
CA VAL A 179 -0.35 -1.24 7.97
C VAL A 179 0.38 -2.53 7.59
N ASN A 180 1.00 -2.58 6.40
CA ASN A 180 1.87 -3.69 5.99
C ASN A 180 3.24 -3.70 6.71
N ARG A 181 3.52 -2.69 7.55
CA ARG A 181 4.78 -2.55 8.30
C ARG A 181 4.62 -2.87 9.78
N SER A 182 5.69 -3.34 10.38
CA SER A 182 5.70 -3.80 11.79
C SER A 182 5.44 -2.69 12.82
N ASN A 183 5.71 -1.44 12.50
CA ASN A 183 5.55 -0.29 13.40
C ASN A 183 4.21 0.45 13.24
N ALA A 184 3.33 0.04 12.35
CA ALA A 184 2.12 0.78 11.99
C ALA A 184 1.09 0.91 13.14
N GLY A 185 1.11 0.00 14.10
CA GLY A 185 0.15 -0.03 15.21
C GLY A 185 0.70 0.44 16.55
N ASP A 186 1.96 0.84 16.61
CA ASP A 186 2.62 1.11 17.91
C ASP A 186 1.95 2.25 18.71
N GLU A 187 1.47 3.27 18.03
CA GLU A 187 0.76 4.39 18.66
C GLU A 187 -0.68 4.07 19.11
N LEU A 188 -1.23 2.95 18.65
CA LEU A 188 -2.58 2.51 18.99
C LEU A 188 -2.59 1.52 20.16
N LYS A 189 -1.41 1.13 20.66
CA LYS A 189 -1.27 0.31 21.86
C LYS A 189 -1.74 1.09 23.07
N LYS A 190 -2.46 0.43 23.96
CA LYS A 190 -2.83 0.98 25.27
C LYS A 190 -1.89 0.41 26.33
N ASP A 191 -1.70 1.18 27.40
CA ASP A 191 -1.02 0.68 28.60
C ASP A 191 -1.77 -0.58 29.09
N GLY A 192 -1.09 -1.72 29.14
CA GLY A 192 -1.66 -3.02 29.51
C GLY A 192 -1.93 -3.98 28.36
N ASP A 193 -1.73 -3.60 27.09
CA ASP A 193 -1.83 -4.51 25.94
C ASP A 193 -0.63 -5.48 25.84
N GLU A 194 0.47 -5.21 26.58
CA GLU A 194 1.64 -6.09 26.63
C GLU A 194 1.57 -7.02 27.87
N PRO A 195 2.05 -8.27 27.74
CA PRO A 195 2.18 -9.16 28.88
C PRO A 195 3.06 -8.55 29.99
N ASP A 196 2.80 -8.89 31.23
CA ASP A 196 3.69 -8.49 32.33
C ASP A 196 5.13 -9.03 32.11
N GLU A 197 6.10 -8.33 32.70
CA GLU A 197 7.53 -8.60 32.46
C GLU A 197 7.93 -10.03 32.82
N GLU A 198 7.32 -10.62 33.84
CA GLU A 198 7.58 -11.99 34.27
C GLU A 198 7.06 -13.02 33.25
N THR A 199 5.84 -12.84 32.76
CA THR A 199 5.25 -13.68 31.69
C THR A 199 6.01 -13.52 30.39
N LEU A 200 6.41 -12.29 30.04
CA LEU A 200 7.22 -12.01 28.86
C LEU A 200 8.54 -12.80 28.88
N GLU A 201 9.27 -12.77 29.99
CA GLU A 201 10.58 -13.44 30.10
C GLU A 201 10.46 -14.96 30.20
N LYS A 202 9.51 -15.47 30.97
CA LYS A 202 9.42 -16.90 31.27
C LYS A 202 8.70 -17.73 30.22
N GLU A 203 7.68 -17.19 29.59
CA GLU A 203 6.84 -17.93 28.66
C GLU A 203 6.95 -17.45 27.22
N VAL A 204 6.86 -16.13 27.00
CA VAL A 204 6.74 -15.55 25.65
C VAL A 204 8.06 -15.62 24.91
N LYS A 205 9.14 -15.12 25.48
CA LYS A 205 10.45 -15.10 24.83
C LYS A 205 10.97 -16.50 24.45
N PRO A 206 10.89 -17.54 25.33
CA PRO A 206 11.26 -18.90 24.96
C PRO A 206 10.42 -19.48 23.83
N PHE A 207 9.11 -19.19 23.82
CA PHE A 207 8.21 -19.64 22.76
C PHE A 207 8.55 -19.00 21.41
N ILE A 208 8.71 -17.67 21.36
CA ILE A 208 9.13 -16.93 20.17
C ILE A 208 10.45 -17.47 19.64
N LYS A 209 11.44 -17.68 20.52
CA LYS A 209 12.75 -18.22 20.14
C LYS A 209 12.63 -19.62 19.52
N LYS A 210 11.70 -20.44 20.02
CA LYS A 210 11.44 -21.77 19.47
C LYS A 210 10.79 -21.69 18.08
N VAL A 211 9.81 -20.82 17.88
CA VAL A 211 9.19 -20.55 16.57
C VAL A 211 10.24 -20.05 15.58
N LYS A 212 11.02 -19.04 15.96
CA LYS A 212 12.09 -18.48 15.12
C LYS A 212 13.14 -19.50 14.74
N LYS A 213 13.50 -20.42 15.66
CA LYS A 213 14.44 -21.51 15.37
C LYS A 213 13.93 -22.47 14.30
N VAL A 214 12.63 -22.77 14.27
CA VAL A 214 12.03 -23.62 13.23
C VAL A 214 12.05 -22.93 11.89
N LEU A 215 11.65 -21.65 11.82
CA LEU A 215 11.59 -20.89 10.58
C LEU A 215 12.97 -20.49 10.03
N GLY A 216 13.99 -20.41 10.91
CA GLY A 216 15.35 -20.09 10.51
C GLY A 216 15.46 -18.81 9.70
N ASP A 217 15.99 -18.94 8.48
CA ASP A 217 16.24 -17.83 7.58
C ASP A 217 15.02 -17.34 6.79
N LYS A 218 13.86 -17.99 6.94
CA LYS A 218 12.61 -17.59 6.27
C LYS A 218 12.05 -16.26 6.79
N VAL A 219 12.37 -15.91 8.03
CA VAL A 219 11.91 -14.70 8.69
C VAL A 219 13.07 -13.90 9.30
N LYS A 220 12.95 -12.58 9.28
CA LYS A 220 13.87 -11.67 9.98
C LYS A 220 13.69 -11.81 11.48
N ASP A 221 12.46 -11.85 11.93
CA ASP A 221 12.09 -11.98 13.34
C ASP A 221 10.71 -12.61 13.54
N VAL A 222 10.39 -12.97 14.78
CA VAL A 222 9.07 -13.38 15.24
C VAL A 222 8.68 -12.47 16.40
N LYS A 223 7.50 -11.84 16.33
CA LYS A 223 7.00 -10.90 17.34
C LYS A 223 5.59 -11.27 17.79
N VAL A 224 5.24 -10.88 19.01
CA VAL A 224 3.85 -10.91 19.45
C VAL A 224 3.11 -9.78 18.74
N SER A 225 1.98 -10.10 18.14
CA SER A 225 1.17 -9.13 17.44
C SER A 225 0.33 -8.31 18.41
N SER A 226 0.29 -7.00 18.21
CA SER A 226 -0.66 -6.10 18.87
C SER A 226 -1.89 -5.83 18.00
N ARG A 227 -1.88 -6.28 16.73
CA ARG A 227 -2.94 -6.01 15.74
C ARG A 227 -3.87 -7.18 15.49
N LEU A 228 -3.44 -8.40 15.73
CA LEU A 228 -4.25 -9.59 15.51
C LEU A 228 -5.25 -9.79 16.64
N THR A 229 -6.52 -10.02 16.28
CA THR A 229 -7.60 -10.34 17.22
C THR A 229 -8.20 -11.71 16.96
N ASP A 230 -8.39 -12.07 15.71
CA ASP A 230 -9.05 -13.31 15.30
C ASP A 230 -8.12 -14.25 14.54
N SER A 231 -7.09 -13.72 13.87
CA SER A 231 -6.13 -14.52 13.11
C SER A 231 -4.95 -14.96 13.97
N PRO A 232 -4.34 -16.15 13.69
CA PRO A 232 -3.24 -16.69 14.47
C PRO A 232 -1.90 -16.03 14.16
N SER A 233 -1.69 -15.61 12.93
CA SER A 233 -0.42 -15.04 12.47
C SER A 233 -0.60 -14.18 11.22
N VAL A 234 0.36 -13.29 10.98
CA VAL A 234 0.47 -12.47 9.77
C VAL A 234 1.94 -12.14 9.49
N LEU A 235 2.27 -11.88 8.23
CA LEU A 235 3.58 -11.38 7.85
C LEU A 235 3.53 -9.87 7.65
N VAL A 236 4.58 -9.19 8.11
CA VAL A 236 4.78 -7.76 7.93
C VAL A 236 6.20 -7.47 7.47
N ALA A 237 6.37 -6.38 6.72
CA ALA A 237 7.70 -5.84 6.45
C ALA A 237 8.24 -5.17 7.73
N ASP A 238 9.56 -5.18 7.92
CA ASP A 238 10.16 -4.34 8.96
C ASP A 238 9.96 -2.86 8.63
N ALA A 239 10.09 -2.00 9.63
CA ALA A 239 9.81 -0.56 9.49
C ALA A 239 10.55 0.10 8.31
N ASP A 240 11.81 -0.29 8.10
CA ASP A 240 12.69 0.30 7.08
C ASP A 240 12.85 -0.57 5.82
N ASP A 241 12.32 -1.79 5.82
CA ASP A 241 12.44 -2.71 4.68
C ASP A 241 11.30 -2.45 3.65
N PRO A 242 11.51 -2.76 2.35
CA PRO A 242 10.45 -2.70 1.37
C PRO A 242 9.33 -3.71 1.68
N THR A 243 8.09 -3.33 1.42
CA THR A 243 6.94 -4.25 1.47
C THR A 243 7.07 -5.36 0.45
N PHE A 244 6.25 -6.42 0.55
CA PHE A 244 6.28 -7.52 -0.43
C PHE A 244 5.95 -7.03 -1.84
N GLN A 245 4.95 -6.17 -1.96
CA GLN A 245 4.52 -5.58 -3.24
C GLN A 245 5.66 -4.74 -3.84
N MET A 246 6.34 -3.94 -3.03
CA MET A 246 7.48 -3.17 -3.47
C MET A 246 8.63 -4.07 -3.97
N GLN A 247 8.90 -5.18 -3.27
CA GLN A 247 9.92 -6.14 -3.69
C GLN A 247 9.57 -6.80 -5.04
N GLU A 248 8.32 -7.22 -5.23
CA GLU A 248 7.86 -7.78 -6.51
C GLU A 248 7.96 -6.76 -7.64
N MET A 249 7.58 -5.51 -7.38
CA MET A 249 7.74 -4.42 -8.37
C MET A 249 9.21 -4.18 -8.73
N MET A 250 10.11 -4.14 -7.76
CA MET A 250 11.55 -3.99 -8.00
C MET A 250 12.12 -5.14 -8.84
N ARG A 251 11.67 -6.38 -8.58
CA ARG A 251 12.05 -7.55 -9.39
C ARG A 251 11.54 -7.43 -10.84
N ALA A 252 10.28 -7.01 -11.01
CA ALA A 252 9.69 -6.80 -12.34
C ALA A 252 10.42 -5.72 -13.14
N MET A 253 10.97 -4.70 -12.47
CA MET A 253 11.80 -3.64 -13.07
C MET A 253 13.25 -4.07 -13.37
N GLY A 254 13.61 -5.34 -13.16
CA GLY A 254 14.94 -5.87 -13.45
C GLY A 254 16.01 -5.54 -12.40
N GLN A 255 15.64 -5.05 -11.23
CA GLN A 255 16.56 -4.83 -10.09
C GLN A 255 16.82 -6.15 -9.34
N ALA A 256 17.15 -7.20 -10.06
CA ALA A 256 17.32 -8.58 -9.57
C ALA A 256 18.56 -8.82 -8.69
N GLY A 257 19.19 -7.79 -8.15
CA GLY A 257 20.43 -7.91 -7.36
C GLY A 257 20.28 -7.55 -5.88
N MET A 258 19.12 -7.11 -5.42
CA MET A 258 18.91 -6.83 -4.01
C MET A 258 18.53 -8.12 -3.27
N PRO A 259 19.13 -8.39 -2.09
CA PRO A 259 18.68 -9.49 -1.26
C PRO A 259 17.22 -9.28 -0.85
N ASP A 260 16.43 -10.35 -0.88
CA ASP A 260 15.05 -10.31 -0.44
C ASP A 260 14.98 -9.87 1.02
N ALA A 261 14.22 -8.83 1.30
CA ALA A 261 13.93 -8.44 2.67
C ALA A 261 13.09 -9.55 3.31
N LYS A 262 13.60 -10.11 4.42
CA LYS A 262 12.90 -11.17 5.14
C LYS A 262 11.78 -10.57 5.97
N PRO A 263 10.59 -11.19 5.96
CA PRO A 263 9.45 -10.70 6.74
C PRO A 263 9.66 -10.89 8.25
N ILE A 264 8.85 -10.17 9.01
CA ILE A 264 8.60 -10.46 10.42
C ILE A 264 7.30 -11.26 10.50
N LEU A 265 7.30 -12.39 11.21
CA LEU A 265 6.09 -13.13 11.55
C LEU A 265 5.52 -12.56 12.84
N GLU A 266 4.36 -11.94 12.78
CA GLU A 266 3.60 -11.58 13.96
C GLU A 266 2.64 -12.71 14.34
N ILE A 267 2.56 -13.04 15.62
CA ILE A 267 1.75 -14.14 16.15
C ILE A 267 0.81 -13.63 17.26
N ASN A 268 -0.41 -14.16 17.26
CA ASN A 268 -1.42 -13.87 18.27
C ASN A 268 -1.39 -14.96 19.36
N LEU A 269 -0.78 -14.68 20.51
CA LEU A 269 -0.63 -15.64 21.61
C LEU A 269 -1.97 -16.05 22.23
N ASP A 270 -3.03 -15.27 22.06
CA ASP A 270 -4.37 -15.56 22.57
C ASP A 270 -5.18 -16.46 21.65
N HIS A 271 -4.73 -16.63 20.40
CA HIS A 271 -5.40 -17.51 19.46
C HIS A 271 -5.32 -18.99 19.91
N PRO A 272 -6.43 -19.78 19.80
CA PRO A 272 -6.46 -21.18 20.25
C PRO A 272 -5.35 -22.08 19.69
N ILE A 273 -4.93 -21.86 18.45
CA ILE A 273 -3.82 -22.60 17.83
C ILE A 273 -2.52 -22.34 18.58
N LEU A 274 -2.20 -21.05 18.87
CA LEU A 274 -0.97 -20.69 19.57
C LEU A 274 -0.97 -21.21 21.02
N LYS A 275 -2.12 -21.16 21.70
CA LYS A 275 -2.29 -21.76 23.03
C LYS A 275 -1.99 -23.28 23.01
N LYS A 276 -2.56 -24.01 22.04
CA LYS A 276 -2.27 -25.44 21.87
C LYS A 276 -0.81 -25.71 21.53
N MET A 277 -0.16 -24.86 20.72
CA MET A 277 1.24 -25.01 20.37
C MET A 277 2.19 -24.89 21.59
N LYS A 278 1.87 -24.04 22.57
CA LYS A 278 2.63 -23.94 23.81
C LYS A 278 2.72 -25.28 24.55
N ASP A 279 1.66 -26.09 24.48
CA ASP A 279 1.54 -27.39 25.17
C ASP A 279 2.13 -28.56 24.33
N MET A 280 2.57 -28.32 23.10
CA MET A 280 3.08 -29.37 22.23
C MET A 280 4.43 -29.91 22.70
N ARG A 281 4.45 -31.16 23.17
CA ARG A 281 5.68 -31.84 23.64
C ARG A 281 6.50 -32.45 22.50
N LYS A 282 5.85 -32.88 21.40
CA LYS A 282 6.52 -33.48 20.24
C LYS A 282 7.08 -32.38 19.35
N SER A 283 8.39 -32.40 19.12
CA SER A 283 9.07 -31.41 18.26
C SER A 283 8.48 -31.38 16.86
N LYS A 284 8.25 -32.55 16.25
CA LYS A 284 7.71 -32.63 14.88
C LYS A 284 6.34 -31.99 14.73
N ASP A 285 5.44 -32.12 15.70
CA ASP A 285 4.09 -31.53 15.62
C ASP A 285 4.16 -30.00 15.78
N PHE A 286 5.06 -29.53 16.65
CA PHE A 286 5.32 -28.10 16.80
C PHE A 286 5.95 -27.50 15.53
N ASP A 287 6.93 -28.19 14.95
CA ASP A 287 7.61 -27.73 13.73
C ASP A 287 6.61 -27.65 12.55
N ASN A 288 5.78 -28.67 12.37
CA ASN A 288 4.73 -28.67 11.35
C ASN A 288 3.71 -27.55 11.56
N ALA A 289 3.27 -27.31 12.80
CA ALA A 289 2.33 -26.22 13.11
C ALA A 289 2.95 -24.84 12.84
N THR A 290 4.24 -24.67 13.19
CA THR A 290 4.98 -23.43 12.94
C THR A 290 5.11 -23.14 11.44
N GLU A 291 5.48 -24.15 10.65
CA GLU A 291 5.58 -24.03 9.19
C GLU A 291 4.21 -23.70 8.57
N LEU A 292 3.12 -24.32 9.02
CA LEU A 292 1.77 -24.04 8.54
C LEU A 292 1.34 -22.60 8.85
N LEU A 293 1.64 -22.08 10.05
CA LEU A 293 1.35 -20.68 10.40
C LEU A 293 2.06 -19.71 9.45
N TYR A 294 3.32 -19.96 9.15
CA TYR A 294 4.09 -19.15 8.22
C TYR A 294 3.55 -19.25 6.79
N GLU A 295 3.30 -20.47 6.31
CA GLU A 295 2.80 -20.72 4.96
C GLU A 295 1.40 -20.14 4.74
N GLN A 296 0.51 -20.22 5.74
CA GLN A 296 -0.80 -19.55 5.69
C GLN A 296 -0.66 -18.03 5.62
N ALA A 297 0.25 -17.46 6.38
CA ALA A 297 0.51 -16.03 6.35
C ALA A 297 1.08 -15.59 4.98
N LEU A 298 1.95 -16.39 4.35
CA LEU A 298 2.39 -16.15 2.96
C LEU A 298 1.22 -16.10 1.96
N LEU A 299 0.31 -17.09 2.06
CA LEU A 299 -0.86 -17.14 1.17
C LEU A 299 -1.80 -15.94 1.35
N LEU A 300 -1.95 -15.43 2.58
CA LEU A 300 -2.75 -14.25 2.88
C LEU A 300 -2.16 -12.97 2.28
N GLU A 301 -0.82 -12.89 2.18
CA GLU A 301 -0.10 -11.81 1.51
C GLU A 301 -0.03 -11.99 -0.04
N GLY A 302 -0.70 -13.01 -0.60
CA GLY A 302 -0.69 -13.29 -2.03
C GLY A 302 0.61 -13.92 -2.54
N MET A 303 1.50 -14.31 -1.63
CA MET A 303 2.80 -14.89 -1.99
C MET A 303 2.68 -16.37 -2.38
N LYS A 304 3.59 -16.80 -3.24
CA LYS A 304 3.67 -18.22 -3.66
C LYS A 304 4.41 -19.03 -2.60
N LEU A 305 3.88 -20.20 -2.31
CA LEU A 305 4.58 -21.19 -1.50
C LEU A 305 5.77 -21.80 -2.27
N GLU A 306 6.90 -21.95 -1.63
CA GLU A 306 8.06 -22.63 -2.22
C GLU A 306 7.74 -24.09 -2.58
N ASN A 307 7.03 -24.78 -1.70
CA ASN A 307 6.61 -26.17 -1.91
C ASN A 307 5.15 -26.38 -1.49
N PRO A 308 4.19 -26.17 -2.40
CA PRO A 308 2.76 -26.40 -2.13
C PRO A 308 2.43 -27.84 -1.74
N ALA A 309 3.19 -28.83 -2.24
CA ALA A 309 2.96 -30.24 -1.91
C ALA A 309 3.26 -30.55 -0.43
N ASP A 310 4.34 -29.98 0.12
CA ASP A 310 4.68 -30.14 1.53
C ASP A 310 3.67 -29.41 2.44
N PHE A 311 3.17 -28.24 2.04
CA PHE A 311 2.08 -27.56 2.73
C PHE A 311 0.84 -28.45 2.84
N VAL A 312 0.36 -29.00 1.72
CA VAL A 312 -0.81 -29.90 1.70
C VAL A 312 -0.57 -31.14 2.55
N LYS A 313 0.63 -31.73 2.50
CA LYS A 313 0.98 -32.89 3.34
C LYS A 313 0.92 -32.55 4.83
N ARG A 314 1.52 -31.43 5.26
CA ARG A 314 1.49 -30.97 6.65
C ARG A 314 0.04 -30.69 7.10
N LEU A 315 -0.73 -30.04 6.27
CA LEU A 315 -2.15 -29.74 6.55
C LEU A 315 -2.94 -31.02 6.77
N ASN A 316 -2.78 -32.02 5.89
CA ASN A 316 -3.44 -33.31 6.01
C ASN A 316 -2.99 -34.08 7.26
N GLU A 317 -1.70 -34.04 7.65
CA GLU A 317 -1.21 -34.66 8.89
C GLU A 317 -1.88 -34.02 10.13
N VAL A 318 -2.08 -32.71 10.14
CA VAL A 318 -2.75 -32.00 11.25
C VAL A 318 -4.25 -32.32 11.28
N LEU A 319 -4.93 -32.27 10.13
CA LEU A 319 -6.36 -32.61 10.04
C LEU A 319 -6.63 -34.04 10.49
N THR A 320 -5.81 -35.02 10.07
CA THR A 320 -5.96 -36.43 10.47
C THR A 320 -5.84 -36.65 11.98
N LYS A 321 -5.06 -35.81 12.66
CA LYS A 321 -4.91 -35.88 14.14
C LYS A 321 -6.01 -35.15 14.91
N SER A 322 -6.72 -34.25 14.24
CA SER A 322 -7.81 -33.45 14.85
C SER A 322 -9.20 -34.02 14.65
N LEU A 323 -9.36 -34.88 13.63
CA LEU A 323 -10.57 -35.66 13.35
C LEU A 323 -10.55 -36.99 14.12
#